data_2b9a3e78af1f77954c9d04814def977d
#
_entry.id   2b9a3e78af1f77954c9d04814def977d
#
_cell.length_a   1.000
_cell.length_b   1.000
_cell.length_c   1.000
_cell.angle_alpha   90.00
_cell.angle_beta   90.00
_cell.angle_gamma   90.00
#
_symmetry.space_group_name_H-M   'P 1'
#
loop_
_entity.id
_entity.type
_entity.pdbx_description
1 polymer ?
#
loop_
_entity_poly.entity_id
_entity_poly.type
_entity_poly.pdbx_seq_one_letter_code
_entity_poly.pdbx_strand_id
1 'polypeptide(L)'
;MLEITNLIKEYGVGKEKKRAVDDISLTVPRGSFFGLLGPNGAGKSTTIHCITGIAQPTSGQVLIDGTDVVKDYRTARTKVGLSPQEFNVDIFATPEQLMDYMGGYYGIHKAQRQERIEAMIERFDLQEHRSVKFQKLSGGLKRRALLGRALIHTPDLLILDEPTAGVDVEQRHDLWNYLKEMNQRGKTIILTSHYLEEIEYLCNHIAIINHGKIVANKSKAEFMQGGQSVEEAYLKITREDNQS
;
A
#
# COMPACT_ATOMS: atom_id res chain seq x y z
N MET A 1 -8.62 -0.86 12.41
CA MET A 1 -7.36 -0.21 11.96
C MET A 1 -7.62 0.87 10.93
N LEU A 2 -8.15 0.54 9.75
CA LEU A 2 -8.60 1.49 8.74
C LEU A 2 -10.12 1.36 8.58
N GLU A 3 -10.82 2.49 8.54
CA GLU A 3 -12.26 2.58 8.30
C GLU A 3 -12.51 3.62 7.22
N ILE A 4 -13.20 3.22 6.17
CA ILE A 4 -13.63 4.07 5.06
C ILE A 4 -15.15 4.04 5.03
N THR A 5 -15.77 5.22 5.01
CA THR A 5 -17.24 5.35 5.00
C THR A 5 -17.66 6.29 3.88
N ASN A 6 -18.42 5.77 2.93
CA ASN A 6 -19.03 6.49 1.79
C ASN A 6 -18.01 7.38 1.05
N LEU A 7 -16.80 6.86 0.81
CA LEU A 7 -15.72 7.60 0.17
C LEU A 7 -16.05 7.86 -1.29
N ILE A 8 -16.05 9.13 -1.66
CA ILE A 8 -16.14 9.58 -3.05
C ILE A 8 -14.92 10.43 -3.39
N LYS A 9 -14.34 10.19 -4.56
CA LYS A 9 -13.30 11.04 -5.11
C LYS A 9 -13.57 11.35 -6.58
N GLU A 10 -13.69 12.65 -6.85
CA GLU A 10 -13.86 13.19 -8.21
C GLU A 10 -12.63 14.04 -8.56
N TYR A 11 -12.23 13.98 -9.83
CA TYR A 11 -11.21 14.85 -10.44
C TYR A 11 -11.85 15.65 -11.57
N GLY A 12 -11.24 16.79 -11.89
CA GLY A 12 -11.72 17.70 -12.95
C GLY A 12 -12.68 18.76 -12.41
N VAL A 13 -13.12 19.64 -13.32
CA VAL A 13 -13.98 20.81 -13.02
C VAL A 13 -15.18 20.82 -13.97
N GLY A 14 -16.35 21.22 -13.46
CA GLY A 14 -17.56 21.40 -14.27
C GLY A 14 -18.05 20.09 -14.90
N LYS A 15 -18.25 20.10 -16.23
CA LYS A 15 -18.78 18.95 -16.99
C LYS A 15 -17.75 17.83 -17.25
N GLU A 16 -16.46 18.10 -17.00
CA GLU A 16 -15.39 17.10 -17.18
C GLU A 16 -15.03 16.37 -15.88
N LYS A 17 -15.91 16.39 -14.89
CA LYS A 17 -15.71 15.63 -13.66
C LYS A 17 -15.71 14.15 -13.92
N LYS A 18 -14.62 13.48 -13.53
CA LYS A 18 -14.49 12.01 -13.53
C LYS A 18 -14.51 11.51 -12.10
N ARG A 19 -15.47 10.65 -11.78
CA ARG A 19 -15.54 9.98 -10.49
C ARG A 19 -14.62 8.77 -10.52
N ALA A 20 -13.54 8.84 -9.76
CA ALA A 20 -12.53 7.78 -9.69
C ALA A 20 -12.76 6.80 -8.53
N VAL A 21 -13.47 7.25 -7.49
CA VAL A 21 -13.96 6.44 -6.37
C VAL A 21 -15.41 6.82 -6.14
N ASP A 22 -16.29 5.84 -6.10
CA ASP A 22 -17.75 6.00 -6.06
C ASP A 22 -18.36 5.23 -4.90
N ASP A 23 -18.55 5.92 -3.77
CA ASP A 23 -19.23 5.44 -2.58
C ASP A 23 -18.61 4.16 -1.96
N ILE A 24 -17.29 4.16 -1.79
CA ILE A 24 -16.60 3.04 -1.16
C ILE A 24 -16.76 3.09 0.36
N SER A 25 -17.23 1.96 0.93
CA SER A 25 -17.17 1.69 2.36
C SER A 25 -16.41 0.40 2.60
N LEU A 26 -15.37 0.45 3.46
CA LEU A 26 -14.42 -0.63 3.67
C LEU A 26 -13.81 -0.55 5.07
N THR A 27 -13.67 -1.71 5.73
CA THR A 27 -12.96 -1.83 7.01
C THR A 27 -11.80 -2.81 6.87
N VAL A 28 -10.60 -2.38 7.34
CA VAL A 28 -9.42 -3.23 7.42
C VAL A 28 -9.11 -3.50 8.89
N PRO A 29 -9.24 -4.74 9.37
CA PRO A 29 -8.92 -5.10 10.74
C PRO A 29 -7.44 -4.89 11.08
N ARG A 30 -7.13 -4.64 12.35
CA ARG A 30 -5.75 -4.58 12.83
C ARG A 30 -5.06 -5.95 12.68
N GLY A 31 -3.81 -5.95 12.23
CA GLY A 31 -3.03 -7.17 12.01
C GLY A 31 -3.44 -7.98 10.78
N SER A 32 -4.37 -7.49 9.94
CA SER A 32 -4.70 -8.17 8.69
C SER A 32 -3.68 -7.89 7.59
N PHE A 33 -3.52 -8.86 6.70
CA PHE A 33 -2.88 -8.67 5.39
C PHE A 33 -4.00 -8.58 4.36
N PHE A 34 -4.29 -7.36 3.93
CA PHE A 34 -5.47 -7.01 3.14
C PHE A 34 -5.09 -6.76 1.67
N GLY A 35 -5.70 -7.50 0.74
CA GLY A 35 -5.53 -7.31 -0.70
C GLY A 35 -6.61 -6.40 -1.28
N LEU A 36 -6.22 -5.37 -2.02
CA LEU A 36 -7.12 -4.53 -2.81
C LEU A 36 -6.87 -4.81 -4.30
N LEU A 37 -7.71 -5.64 -4.88
CA LEU A 37 -7.66 -6.07 -6.28
C LEU A 37 -8.52 -5.19 -7.18
N GLY A 38 -8.20 -5.18 -8.46
CA GLY A 38 -9.02 -4.57 -9.49
C GLY A 38 -8.23 -4.26 -10.75
N PRO A 39 -8.88 -4.04 -11.90
CA PRO A 39 -8.21 -3.69 -13.14
C PRO A 39 -7.53 -2.31 -13.07
N ASN A 40 -6.73 -1.99 -14.09
CA ASN A 40 -6.14 -0.66 -14.19
C ASN A 40 -7.25 0.39 -14.36
N GLY A 41 -7.12 1.50 -13.63
CA GLY A 41 -8.15 2.55 -13.62
C GLY A 41 -9.37 2.28 -12.75
N ALA A 42 -9.45 1.14 -12.03
CA ALA A 42 -10.57 0.81 -11.16
C ALA A 42 -10.73 1.72 -9.93
N GLY A 43 -9.71 2.52 -9.57
CA GLY A 43 -9.74 3.41 -8.41
C GLY A 43 -8.81 3.03 -7.26
N LYS A 44 -8.00 1.95 -7.37
CA LYS A 44 -7.09 1.47 -6.33
C LYS A 44 -6.14 2.55 -5.81
N SER A 45 -5.30 3.11 -6.69
CA SER A 45 -4.33 4.15 -6.30
C SER A 45 -5.01 5.43 -5.82
N THR A 46 -6.18 5.79 -6.38
CA THR A 46 -6.97 6.92 -5.88
C THR A 46 -7.46 6.68 -4.45
N THR A 47 -7.93 5.47 -4.14
CA THR A 47 -8.32 5.08 -2.78
C THR A 47 -7.13 5.17 -1.82
N ILE A 48 -5.96 4.63 -2.22
CA ILE A 48 -4.71 4.75 -1.46
C ILE A 48 -4.32 6.21 -1.23
N HIS A 49 -4.41 7.06 -2.26
CA HIS A 49 -4.11 8.49 -2.14
C HIS A 49 -5.04 9.20 -1.15
N CYS A 50 -6.32 8.81 -1.08
CA CYS A 50 -7.24 9.33 -0.08
C CYS A 50 -6.88 8.86 1.34
N ILE A 51 -6.51 7.59 1.51
CA ILE A 51 -6.08 7.04 2.81
C ILE A 51 -4.82 7.73 3.32
N THR A 52 -3.84 7.96 2.44
CA THR A 52 -2.53 8.54 2.81
C THR A 52 -2.53 10.07 2.88
N GLY A 53 -3.66 10.70 2.52
CA GLY A 53 -3.79 12.16 2.48
C GLY A 53 -3.01 12.84 1.34
N ILE A 54 -2.62 12.08 0.30
CA ILE A 54 -2.05 12.62 -0.96
C ILE A 54 -3.17 13.30 -1.75
N ALA A 55 -4.36 12.70 -1.78
CA ALA A 55 -5.55 13.29 -2.36
C ALA A 55 -6.62 13.49 -1.28
N GLN A 56 -7.23 14.68 -1.25
CA GLN A 56 -8.35 14.93 -0.34
C GLN A 56 -9.62 14.27 -0.90
N PRO A 57 -10.39 13.51 -0.09
CA PRO A 57 -11.73 13.04 -0.46
C PRO A 57 -12.64 14.17 -0.96
N THR A 58 -13.50 13.90 -1.92
CA THR A 58 -14.56 14.82 -2.33
C THR A 58 -15.70 14.79 -1.31
N SER A 59 -16.04 13.59 -0.81
CA SER A 59 -16.95 13.37 0.32
C SER A 59 -16.65 12.02 0.99
N GLY A 60 -17.35 11.74 2.09
CA GLY A 60 -17.11 10.56 2.91
C GLY A 60 -16.02 10.78 3.94
N GLN A 61 -15.63 9.72 4.63
CA GLN A 61 -14.67 9.77 5.72
C GLN A 61 -13.68 8.62 5.64
N VAL A 62 -12.44 8.90 6.01
CA VAL A 62 -11.38 7.89 6.18
C VAL A 62 -10.76 8.07 7.55
N LEU A 63 -10.77 7.01 8.35
CA LEU A 63 -10.16 6.98 9.68
C LEU A 63 -9.04 5.95 9.73
N ILE A 64 -7.86 6.35 10.22
CA ILE A 64 -6.76 5.45 10.56
C ILE A 64 -6.67 5.41 12.07
N ASP A 65 -7.02 4.26 12.64
CA ASP A 65 -7.04 4.06 14.09
C ASP A 65 -7.81 5.17 14.83
N GLY A 66 -9.03 5.44 14.35
CA GLY A 66 -9.91 6.48 14.86
C GLY A 66 -9.51 7.92 14.49
N THR A 67 -8.37 8.13 13.81
CA THR A 67 -7.90 9.46 13.42
C THR A 67 -8.31 9.79 11.99
N ASP A 68 -9.04 10.89 11.82
CA ASP A 68 -9.54 11.35 10.51
C ASP A 68 -8.39 11.91 9.65
N VAL A 69 -8.21 11.35 8.45
CA VAL A 69 -7.09 11.69 7.56
C VAL A 69 -7.15 13.12 7.00
N VAL A 70 -8.31 13.78 7.11
CA VAL A 70 -8.49 15.18 6.66
C VAL A 70 -8.41 16.14 7.85
N LYS A 71 -9.15 15.87 8.93
CA LYS A 71 -9.26 16.77 10.09
C LYS A 71 -7.99 16.78 10.93
N ASP A 72 -7.36 15.62 11.12
CA ASP A 72 -6.09 15.48 11.84
C ASP A 72 -5.05 14.74 10.98
N TYR A 73 -4.78 15.33 9.82
CA TYR A 73 -3.87 14.75 8.83
C TYR A 73 -2.44 14.53 9.35
N ARG A 74 -1.99 15.35 10.31
CA ARG A 74 -0.65 15.23 10.88
C ARG A 74 -0.51 13.94 11.66
N THR A 75 -1.42 13.69 12.58
CA THR A 75 -1.46 12.44 13.37
C THR A 75 -1.75 11.24 12.49
N ALA A 76 -2.70 11.33 11.56
CA ALA A 76 -3.02 10.23 10.66
C ALA A 76 -1.80 9.77 9.83
N ARG A 77 -1.00 10.70 9.31
CA ARG A 77 0.21 10.38 8.53
C ARG A 77 1.30 9.67 9.33
N THR A 78 1.39 9.89 10.64
CA THR A 78 2.36 9.15 11.47
C THR A 78 2.01 7.67 11.62
N LYS A 79 0.74 7.32 11.42
CA LYS A 79 0.22 5.95 11.54
C LYS A 79 0.35 5.12 10.26
N VAL A 80 0.66 5.75 9.11
CA VAL A 80 0.70 5.08 7.81
C VAL A 80 2.04 5.25 7.11
N GLY A 81 2.58 4.14 6.61
CA GLY A 81 3.71 4.12 5.68
C GLY A 81 3.23 3.74 4.29
N LEU A 82 3.74 4.42 3.27
CA LEU A 82 3.41 4.17 1.88
C LEU A 82 4.66 3.83 1.07
N SER A 83 4.64 2.66 0.41
CA SER A 83 5.53 2.32 -0.69
C SER A 83 4.75 2.43 -1.99
N PRO A 84 4.91 3.52 -2.76
CA PRO A 84 4.12 3.76 -3.97
C PRO A 84 4.61 2.91 -5.15
N GLN A 85 3.76 2.75 -6.16
CA GLN A 85 4.10 2.08 -7.41
C GLN A 85 5.23 2.80 -8.15
N GLU A 86 5.13 4.11 -8.31
CA GLU A 86 6.14 4.94 -8.96
C GLU A 86 7.22 5.40 -7.98
N PHE A 87 8.44 5.52 -8.49
CA PHE A 87 9.60 5.96 -7.71
C PHE A 87 9.65 7.49 -7.55
N ASN A 88 8.59 8.07 -6.96
CA ASN A 88 8.49 9.51 -6.70
C ASN A 88 9.40 9.93 -5.53
N VAL A 89 10.70 9.86 -5.73
CA VAL A 89 11.75 10.25 -4.78
C VAL A 89 12.86 11.02 -5.47
N ASP A 90 13.70 11.69 -4.71
CA ASP A 90 14.94 12.28 -5.24
C ASP A 90 15.84 11.16 -5.76
N ILE A 91 15.98 11.10 -7.08
CA ILE A 91 16.78 10.07 -7.76
C ILE A 91 18.30 10.22 -7.52
N PHE A 92 18.75 11.37 -7.06
CA PHE A 92 20.15 11.64 -6.72
C PHE A 92 20.47 11.32 -5.25
N ALA A 93 19.45 11.16 -4.40
CA ALA A 93 19.63 10.72 -3.02
C ALA A 93 20.03 9.24 -2.97
N THR A 94 20.68 8.86 -1.87
CA THR A 94 21.01 7.45 -1.56
C THR A 94 19.91 6.82 -0.72
N PRO A 95 19.83 5.47 -0.59
CA PRO A 95 18.90 4.81 0.33
C PRO A 95 18.95 5.38 1.75
N GLU A 96 20.14 5.59 2.29
CA GLU A 96 20.36 6.20 3.61
C GLU A 96 19.76 7.59 3.69
N GLN A 97 20.02 8.45 2.70
CA GLN A 97 19.48 9.80 2.64
C GLN A 97 17.95 9.83 2.52
N LEU A 98 17.36 8.93 1.72
CA LEU A 98 15.89 8.83 1.60
C LEU A 98 15.23 8.48 2.94
N MET A 99 15.83 7.59 3.70
CA MET A 99 15.37 7.23 5.05
C MET A 99 15.60 8.37 6.04
N ASP A 100 16.76 9.06 5.96
CA ASP A 100 17.08 10.19 6.82
C ASP A 100 16.10 11.36 6.61
N TYR A 101 15.81 11.72 5.36
CA TYR A 101 14.83 12.76 5.02
C TYR A 101 13.44 12.43 5.58
N MET A 102 13.01 11.18 5.39
CA MET A 102 11.69 10.75 5.88
C MET A 102 11.64 10.73 7.40
N GLY A 103 12.67 10.20 8.07
CA GLY A 103 12.76 10.22 9.51
C GLY A 103 12.78 11.64 10.08
N GLY A 104 13.49 12.57 9.41
CA GLY A 104 13.48 14.00 9.74
C GLY A 104 12.12 14.65 9.57
N TYR A 105 11.41 14.32 8.48
CA TYR A 105 10.03 14.79 8.24
C TYR A 105 9.07 14.40 9.36
N TYR A 106 9.21 13.19 9.92
CA TYR A 106 8.41 12.73 11.06
C TYR A 106 8.96 13.16 12.42
N GLY A 107 9.97 14.04 12.46
CA GLY A 107 10.51 14.60 13.70
C GLY A 107 11.31 13.62 14.55
N ILE A 108 11.81 12.52 13.96
CA ILE A 108 12.63 11.55 14.68
C ILE A 108 14.00 12.19 14.98
N HIS A 109 14.41 12.20 16.27
CA HIS A 109 15.68 12.78 16.67
C HIS A 109 16.86 12.08 15.98
N LYS A 110 17.92 12.83 15.65
CA LYS A 110 19.03 12.37 14.80
C LYS A 110 19.66 11.04 15.28
N ALA A 111 19.93 10.90 16.55
CA ALA A 111 20.52 9.67 17.10
C ALA A 111 19.63 8.44 16.88
N GLN A 112 18.35 8.54 17.26
CA GLN A 112 17.36 7.46 17.05
C GLN A 112 17.13 7.18 15.56
N ARG A 113 17.18 8.22 14.73
CA ARG A 113 17.02 8.09 13.29
C ARG A 113 18.15 7.29 12.66
N GLN A 114 19.41 7.53 13.08
CA GLN A 114 20.55 6.75 12.63
C GLN A 114 20.44 5.26 13.03
N GLU A 115 20.06 4.96 14.26
CA GLU A 115 19.81 3.57 14.69
C GLU A 115 18.76 2.88 13.83
N ARG A 116 17.66 3.58 13.51
CA ARG A 116 16.61 3.05 12.66
C ARG A 116 17.09 2.86 11.20
N ILE A 117 17.89 3.78 10.68
CA ILE A 117 18.47 3.68 9.35
C ILE A 117 19.38 2.45 9.26
N GLU A 118 20.28 2.24 10.23
CA GLU A 118 21.14 1.05 10.27
C GLU A 118 20.29 -0.23 10.27
N ALA A 119 19.26 -0.29 11.11
CA ALA A 119 18.36 -1.44 11.15
C ALA A 119 17.62 -1.67 9.83
N MET A 120 17.20 -0.60 9.10
CA MET A 120 16.55 -0.74 7.79
C MET A 120 17.56 -1.12 6.69
N ILE A 121 18.75 -0.55 6.70
CA ILE A 121 19.83 -0.88 5.77
C ILE A 121 20.20 -2.37 5.89
N GLU A 122 20.38 -2.86 7.10
CA GLU A 122 20.63 -4.28 7.37
C GLU A 122 19.46 -5.15 6.94
N ARG A 123 18.24 -4.79 7.36
CA ARG A 123 17.02 -5.56 7.12
C ARG A 123 16.69 -5.74 5.64
N PHE A 124 16.98 -4.73 4.82
CA PHE A 124 16.69 -4.73 3.40
C PHE A 124 17.90 -5.08 2.53
N ASP A 125 18.99 -5.54 3.14
CA ASP A 125 20.22 -5.93 2.42
C ASP A 125 20.72 -4.82 1.48
N LEU A 126 20.89 -3.63 2.07
CA LEU A 126 21.28 -2.41 1.37
C LEU A 126 22.69 -1.93 1.75
N GLN A 127 23.47 -2.71 2.53
CA GLN A 127 24.76 -2.30 3.08
C GLN A 127 25.72 -1.85 2.01
N GLU A 128 25.89 -2.67 0.96
CA GLU A 128 26.79 -2.37 -0.17
C GLU A 128 26.28 -1.23 -1.06
N HIS A 129 24.96 -0.92 -0.95
CA HIS A 129 24.29 0.07 -1.78
C HIS A 129 23.88 1.34 -1.02
N ARG A 130 24.19 1.44 0.28
CA ARG A 130 23.76 2.54 1.15
C ARG A 130 24.11 3.93 0.62
N SER A 131 25.27 4.06 -0.05
CA SER A 131 25.82 5.30 -0.61
C SER A 131 25.66 5.40 -2.14
N VAL A 132 25.00 4.44 -2.76
CA VAL A 132 24.74 4.45 -4.20
C VAL A 132 23.51 5.30 -4.49
N LYS A 133 23.58 6.20 -5.47
CA LYS A 133 22.45 7.04 -5.88
C LYS A 133 21.29 6.18 -6.33
N PHE A 134 20.06 6.52 -5.91
CA PHE A 134 18.83 5.76 -6.17
C PHE A 134 18.65 5.44 -7.67
N GLN A 135 18.92 6.40 -8.56
CA GLN A 135 18.81 6.16 -10.01
C GLN A 135 19.67 5.00 -10.52
N LYS A 136 20.80 4.69 -9.86
CA LYS A 136 21.75 3.64 -10.26
C LYS A 136 21.42 2.26 -9.68
N LEU A 137 20.44 2.17 -8.79
CA LEU A 137 20.00 0.91 -8.19
C LEU A 137 19.19 0.08 -9.18
N SER A 138 19.22 -1.25 -9.03
CA SER A 138 18.31 -2.17 -9.71
C SER A 138 16.86 -1.94 -9.25
N GLY A 139 15.88 -2.45 -9.99
CA GLY A 139 14.46 -2.35 -9.61
C GLY A 139 14.17 -2.91 -8.22
N GLY A 140 14.72 -4.08 -7.89
CA GLY A 140 14.58 -4.71 -6.59
C GLY A 140 15.21 -3.89 -5.47
N LEU A 141 16.43 -3.37 -5.64
CA LEU A 141 17.08 -2.50 -4.66
C LEU A 141 16.33 -1.19 -4.45
N LYS A 142 15.75 -0.61 -5.51
CA LYS A 142 14.87 0.56 -5.41
C LYS A 142 13.65 0.25 -4.53
N ARG A 143 12.99 -0.90 -4.74
CA ARG A 143 11.85 -1.34 -3.91
C ARG A 143 12.23 -1.53 -2.45
N ARG A 144 13.35 -2.20 -2.18
CA ARG A 144 13.88 -2.37 -0.81
C ARG A 144 14.14 -1.02 -0.13
N ALA A 145 14.75 -0.06 -0.84
CA ALA A 145 14.99 1.28 -0.31
C ALA A 145 13.68 2.04 0.00
N LEU A 146 12.66 1.93 -0.85
CA LEU A 146 11.34 2.54 -0.61
C LEU A 146 10.61 1.91 0.57
N LEU A 147 10.75 0.60 0.78
CA LEU A 147 10.20 -0.07 1.94
C LEU A 147 10.87 0.41 3.24
N GLY A 148 12.20 0.49 3.27
CA GLY A 148 12.93 1.07 4.40
C GLY A 148 12.48 2.50 4.70
N ARG A 149 12.33 3.32 3.66
CA ARG A 149 11.79 4.69 3.77
C ARG A 149 10.37 4.71 4.34
N ALA A 150 9.48 3.81 3.89
CA ALA A 150 8.10 3.74 4.36
C ALA A 150 7.97 3.28 5.81
N LEU A 151 8.96 2.56 6.32
CA LEU A 151 8.96 1.96 7.65
C LEU A 151 9.76 2.73 8.70
N ILE A 152 10.55 3.74 8.30
CA ILE A 152 11.49 4.44 9.19
C ILE A 152 10.82 5.07 10.41
N HIS A 153 9.56 5.51 10.28
CA HIS A 153 8.78 6.09 11.37
C HIS A 153 7.91 5.06 12.12
N THR A 154 8.10 3.75 11.84
CA THR A 154 7.41 2.63 12.49
C THR A 154 5.88 2.71 12.44
N PRO A 155 5.26 2.93 11.27
CA PRO A 155 3.81 3.07 11.14
C PRO A 155 3.08 1.79 11.55
N ASP A 156 1.83 1.90 12.04
CA ASP A 156 0.97 0.75 12.35
C ASP A 156 0.36 0.12 11.09
N LEU A 157 0.09 0.94 10.07
CA LEU A 157 -0.44 0.55 8.76
C LEU A 157 0.63 0.73 7.68
N LEU A 158 0.94 -0.32 6.95
CA LEU A 158 1.80 -0.27 5.77
C LEU A 158 0.95 -0.45 4.51
N ILE A 159 1.06 0.47 3.56
CA ILE A 159 0.41 0.39 2.26
C ILE A 159 1.46 0.17 1.19
N LEU A 160 1.25 -0.87 0.39
CA LEU A 160 2.12 -1.30 -0.70
C LEU A 160 1.35 -1.24 -2.02
N ASP A 161 1.70 -0.28 -2.87
CA ASP A 161 1.09 -0.14 -4.20
C ASP A 161 1.99 -0.83 -5.22
N GLU A 162 1.59 -2.04 -5.65
CA GLU A 162 2.32 -2.92 -6.58
C GLU A 162 3.81 -3.13 -6.22
N PRO A 163 4.11 -3.66 -5.03
CA PRO A 163 5.48 -3.68 -4.50
C PRO A 163 6.43 -4.57 -5.27
N THR A 164 5.94 -5.55 -6.04
CA THR A 164 6.75 -6.53 -6.78
C THR A 164 6.78 -6.28 -8.29
N ALA A 165 6.17 -5.19 -8.76
CA ALA A 165 6.21 -4.84 -10.17
C ALA A 165 7.65 -4.62 -10.65
N GLY A 166 8.07 -5.39 -11.66
CA GLY A 166 9.42 -5.32 -12.23
C GLY A 166 10.54 -5.93 -11.34
N VAL A 167 10.16 -6.72 -10.33
CA VAL A 167 11.08 -7.49 -9.48
C VAL A 167 11.17 -8.92 -10.02
N ASP A 168 12.38 -9.48 -10.09
CA ASP A 168 12.57 -10.89 -10.48
C ASP A 168 11.96 -11.86 -9.46
N VAL A 169 11.79 -13.13 -9.89
CA VAL A 169 11.04 -14.14 -9.14
C VAL A 169 11.68 -14.41 -7.77
N GLU A 170 13.00 -14.55 -7.71
CA GLU A 170 13.71 -14.86 -6.46
C GLU A 170 13.57 -13.72 -5.44
N GLN A 171 13.88 -12.49 -5.86
CA GLN A 171 13.74 -11.29 -5.03
C GLN A 171 12.29 -11.03 -4.60
N ARG A 172 11.31 -11.43 -5.42
CA ARG A 172 9.89 -11.34 -5.09
C ARG A 172 9.53 -12.24 -3.91
N HIS A 173 9.99 -13.49 -3.93
CA HIS A 173 9.75 -14.43 -2.83
C HIS A 173 10.39 -13.98 -1.52
N ASP A 174 11.60 -13.42 -1.56
CA ASP A 174 12.26 -12.86 -0.37
C ASP A 174 11.44 -11.71 0.22
N LEU A 175 10.94 -10.82 -0.64
CA LEU A 175 10.07 -9.73 -0.22
C LEU A 175 8.76 -10.24 0.39
N TRP A 176 8.12 -11.24 -0.21
CA TRP A 176 6.90 -11.83 0.31
C TRP A 176 7.10 -12.45 1.69
N ASN A 177 8.18 -13.22 1.89
CA ASN A 177 8.51 -13.81 3.18
C ASN A 177 8.69 -12.73 4.24
N TYR A 178 9.40 -11.66 3.90
CA TYR A 178 9.58 -10.52 4.79
C TYR A 178 8.25 -9.84 5.19
N LEU A 179 7.39 -9.55 4.22
CA LEU A 179 6.09 -8.93 4.47
C LEU A 179 5.18 -9.83 5.32
N LYS A 180 5.21 -11.15 5.08
CA LYS A 180 4.48 -12.14 5.86
C LYS A 180 4.96 -12.18 7.32
N GLU A 181 6.26 -12.16 7.53
CA GLU A 181 6.85 -12.10 8.88
C GLU A 181 6.44 -10.82 9.62
N MET A 182 6.47 -9.66 8.95
CA MET A 182 5.98 -8.42 9.53
C MET A 182 4.51 -8.49 9.94
N ASN A 183 3.66 -9.06 9.09
CA ASN A 183 2.24 -9.22 9.40
C ASN A 183 2.02 -10.19 10.57
N GLN A 184 2.75 -11.30 10.64
CA GLN A 184 2.71 -12.24 11.78
C GLN A 184 3.11 -11.58 13.11
N ARG A 185 3.96 -10.54 13.06
CA ARG A 185 4.30 -9.71 14.22
C ARG A 185 3.28 -8.62 14.53
N GLY A 186 2.11 -8.64 13.89
CA GLY A 186 0.98 -7.76 14.16
C GLY A 186 0.89 -6.51 13.27
N LYS A 187 1.79 -6.32 12.28
CA LYS A 187 1.70 -5.22 11.33
C LYS A 187 0.47 -5.37 10.45
N THR A 188 -0.33 -4.32 10.31
CA THR A 188 -1.42 -4.27 9.33
C THR A 188 -0.83 -3.87 7.98
N ILE A 189 -1.14 -4.64 6.93
CA ILE A 189 -0.61 -4.40 5.59
C ILE A 189 -1.77 -4.36 4.59
N ILE A 190 -1.80 -3.32 3.76
CA ILE A 190 -2.67 -3.25 2.58
C ILE A 190 -1.78 -3.38 1.35
N LEU A 191 -2.14 -4.29 0.47
CA LEU A 191 -1.43 -4.58 -0.76
C LEU A 191 -2.35 -4.37 -1.95
N THR A 192 -1.92 -3.57 -2.92
CA THR A 192 -2.49 -3.64 -4.27
C THR A 192 -1.57 -4.48 -5.15
N SER A 193 -2.14 -5.33 -5.95
CA SER A 193 -1.41 -6.11 -6.94
C SER A 193 -2.31 -6.47 -8.12
N HIS A 194 -1.71 -6.63 -9.27
CA HIS A 194 -2.33 -7.29 -10.43
C HIS A 194 -1.85 -8.76 -10.56
N TYR A 195 -0.91 -9.19 -9.72
CA TYR A 195 -0.47 -10.59 -9.60
C TYR A 195 -1.34 -11.31 -8.58
N LEU A 196 -2.27 -12.15 -9.05
CA LEU A 196 -3.20 -12.88 -8.17
C LEU A 196 -2.50 -13.87 -7.27
N GLU A 197 -1.40 -14.47 -7.72
CA GLU A 197 -0.52 -15.33 -6.91
C GLU A 197 0.00 -14.62 -5.66
N GLU A 198 0.41 -13.35 -5.77
CA GLU A 198 0.87 -12.54 -4.65
C GLU A 198 -0.23 -12.34 -3.60
N ILE A 199 -1.45 -12.03 -4.06
CA ILE A 199 -2.62 -11.89 -3.19
C ILE A 199 -2.96 -13.21 -2.51
N GLU A 200 -2.95 -14.31 -3.26
CA GLU A 200 -3.24 -15.63 -2.72
C GLU A 200 -2.20 -16.08 -1.70
N TYR A 201 -0.93 -15.76 -1.92
CA TYR A 201 0.14 -16.12 -1.00
C TYR A 201 0.12 -15.29 0.29
N LEU A 202 -0.11 -13.98 0.20
CA LEU A 202 0.08 -13.02 1.29
C LEU A 202 -1.21 -12.68 2.05
N CYS A 203 -2.32 -12.46 1.33
CA CYS A 203 -3.49 -11.85 1.92
C CYS A 203 -4.39 -12.86 2.64
N ASN A 204 -4.98 -12.45 3.75
CA ASN A 204 -6.03 -13.19 4.45
C ASN A 204 -7.42 -12.60 4.23
N HIS A 205 -7.50 -11.40 3.70
CA HIS A 205 -8.74 -10.71 3.33
C HIS A 205 -8.57 -9.98 2.00
N ILE A 206 -9.61 -9.99 1.16
CA ILE A 206 -9.53 -9.48 -0.20
C ILE A 206 -10.76 -8.60 -0.47
N ALA A 207 -10.53 -7.40 -0.99
CA ALA A 207 -11.58 -6.59 -1.62
C ALA A 207 -11.28 -6.42 -3.11
N ILE A 208 -12.33 -6.49 -3.92
CA ILE A 208 -12.25 -6.22 -5.35
C ILE A 208 -12.92 -4.87 -5.62
N ILE A 209 -12.16 -3.98 -6.23
CA ILE A 209 -12.66 -2.68 -6.71
C ILE A 209 -12.78 -2.72 -8.23
N ASN A 210 -13.94 -2.32 -8.75
CA ASN A 210 -14.18 -2.14 -10.19
C ASN A 210 -15.00 -0.88 -10.42
N HIS A 211 -14.67 -0.11 -11.46
CA HIS A 211 -15.34 1.16 -11.78
C HIS A 211 -15.55 2.10 -10.59
N GLY A 212 -14.59 2.15 -9.68
CA GLY A 212 -14.62 3.00 -8.48
C GLY A 212 -15.46 2.45 -7.33
N LYS A 213 -16.01 1.23 -7.41
CA LYS A 213 -16.86 0.60 -6.40
C LYS A 213 -16.27 -0.68 -5.85
N ILE A 214 -16.55 -1.02 -4.60
CA ILE A 214 -16.23 -2.35 -4.06
C ILE A 214 -17.31 -3.33 -4.53
N VAL A 215 -16.91 -4.28 -5.38
CA VAL A 215 -17.81 -5.32 -5.92
C VAL A 215 -17.73 -6.62 -5.12
N ALA A 216 -16.66 -6.82 -4.34
CA ALA A 216 -16.54 -7.92 -3.38
C ALA A 216 -15.63 -7.52 -2.23
N ASN A 217 -15.92 -8.01 -1.02
CA ASN A 217 -15.12 -7.80 0.18
C ASN A 217 -15.31 -9.00 1.11
N LYS A 218 -14.36 -9.94 1.12
CA LYS A 218 -14.47 -11.23 1.80
C LYS A 218 -13.12 -11.70 2.33
N SER A 219 -13.13 -12.65 3.26
CA SER A 219 -11.93 -13.40 3.62
C SER A 219 -11.42 -14.23 2.43
N LYS A 220 -10.13 -14.54 2.39
CA LYS A 220 -9.57 -15.43 1.36
C LYS A 220 -10.26 -16.80 1.36
N ALA A 221 -10.58 -17.33 2.55
CA ALA A 221 -11.27 -18.60 2.68
C ALA A 221 -12.65 -18.60 1.99
N GLU A 222 -13.40 -17.49 2.09
CA GLU A 222 -14.68 -17.33 1.39
C GLU A 222 -14.52 -17.20 -0.13
N PHE A 223 -13.44 -16.54 -0.60
CA PHE A 223 -13.12 -16.51 -2.03
C PHE A 223 -12.81 -17.90 -2.60
N MET A 224 -12.16 -18.75 -1.82
CA MET A 224 -11.75 -20.11 -2.22
C MET A 224 -12.79 -21.20 -1.92
N GLN A 225 -14.00 -20.81 -1.52
CA GLN A 225 -15.09 -21.79 -1.29
C GLN A 225 -15.41 -22.59 -2.55
N GLY A 226 -15.62 -23.90 -2.40
CA GLY A 226 -15.89 -24.80 -3.50
C GLY A 226 -14.63 -25.27 -4.27
N GLY A 227 -13.42 -24.98 -3.75
CA GLY A 227 -12.15 -25.42 -4.36
C GLY A 227 -11.68 -24.55 -5.52
N GLN A 228 -12.29 -23.39 -5.74
CA GLN A 228 -11.84 -22.43 -6.75
C GLN A 228 -10.62 -21.64 -6.25
N SER A 229 -9.78 -21.21 -7.19
CA SER A 229 -8.67 -20.29 -6.91
C SER A 229 -9.15 -18.84 -6.71
N VAL A 230 -8.32 -17.99 -6.15
CA VAL A 230 -8.58 -16.52 -6.07
C VAL A 230 -8.75 -15.94 -7.48
N GLU A 231 -8.01 -16.46 -8.47
CA GLU A 231 -8.09 -16.05 -9.86
C GLU A 231 -9.47 -16.35 -10.48
N GLU A 232 -9.97 -17.58 -10.31
CA GLU A 232 -11.28 -17.97 -10.80
C GLU A 232 -12.41 -17.14 -10.20
N ALA A 233 -12.33 -16.90 -8.88
CA ALA A 233 -13.29 -16.05 -8.19
C ALA A 233 -13.24 -14.60 -8.69
N TYR A 234 -12.03 -14.04 -8.86
CA TYR A 234 -11.82 -12.69 -9.39
C TYR A 234 -12.41 -12.53 -10.81
N LEU A 235 -12.08 -13.47 -11.71
CA LEU A 235 -12.58 -13.43 -13.09
C LEU A 235 -14.11 -13.53 -13.18
N LYS A 236 -14.71 -14.36 -12.32
CA LYS A 236 -16.18 -14.49 -12.25
C LYS A 236 -16.82 -13.17 -11.81
N ILE A 237 -16.38 -12.60 -10.70
CA ILE A 237 -16.94 -11.36 -10.12
C ILE A 237 -16.81 -10.19 -11.10
N THR A 238 -15.62 -10.03 -11.71
CA THR A 238 -15.40 -8.91 -12.64
C THR A 238 -16.14 -9.04 -13.97
N ARG A 239 -16.42 -10.27 -14.43
CA ARG A 239 -17.26 -10.50 -15.62
C ARG A 239 -18.73 -10.22 -15.35
N GLU A 240 -19.25 -10.65 -14.21
CA GLU A 240 -20.64 -10.39 -13.79
C GLU A 240 -20.90 -8.88 -13.62
N ASP A 241 -19.97 -8.15 -13.00
CA ASP A 241 -20.08 -6.69 -12.82
C ASP A 241 -20.05 -5.92 -14.16
N ASN A 242 -19.25 -6.36 -15.14
CA ASN A 242 -19.17 -5.72 -16.46
C ASN A 242 -20.40 -5.99 -17.34
N GLN A 243 -21.31 -6.91 -16.97
CA GLN A 243 -22.55 -7.23 -17.67
C GLN A 243 -23.78 -6.55 -17.05
N SER A 244 -23.62 -5.95 -15.87
CA SER A 244 -24.68 -5.23 -15.13
C SER A 244 -24.63 -3.74 -15.39
#